data_b622fc8c01df58a1c3bbac9004a1440b
#
_entry.id   b622fc8c01df58a1c3bbac9004a1440b
#
_cell.length_a   1.000
_cell.length_b   1.000
_cell.length_c   1.000
_cell.angle_alpha   90.00
_cell.angle_beta   90.00
_cell.angle_gamma   90.00
#
_symmetry.space_group_name_H-M   'P 1'
#
loop_
_entity.id
_entity.type
_entity.pdbx_description
1 polymer ?
#
loop_
_entity_poly.entity_id
_entity_poly.type
_entity_poly.pdbx_seq_one_letter_code
_entity_poly.pdbx_strand_id
1 'polypeptide(L)'
;DEGAGRVYLTEDVLRGLLADAPADVRFGQRTGDTHTVGACAGGTVRWPGNALYLVDGAQRRTLTADDFARLTRLVDRLDNVQGMVGVSVGDFEPTVRDFCTLRLMAQHTGKHLRPVITSLSGVDAVMEMTDVLAAGRDDSPISFGYSVVSPLRWTATALQLIQRTSGRGLPFMFNAEPLAGGTSPVTLAGSLAQAHAETLSGIAIGQALEPGRPCLYNAGFAHTLDMKSAVALGGSAEVFLMATASADLARRWSLPCSSWVSSEGMTEDAQAAAEKSMGLTLHTQAGVNLVWGMGQLESQMSISLEQLVIDDEIAAQVDRLQRGITVDDEHLARQVLLADPAERGDLLAHEHT
;
A
#
# COMPACT_ATOMS: atom_id res chain seq x y z
N ASP A 1 -12.09 20.78 22.85
CA ASP A 1 -13.32 20.63 23.66
C ASP A 1 -13.24 19.32 24.44
N GLU A 2 -12.72 19.41 25.67
CA GLU A 2 -12.53 18.23 26.54
C GLU A 2 -13.88 17.59 26.90
N GLY A 3 -14.95 18.38 27.07
CA GLY A 3 -16.26 17.85 27.44
C GLY A 3 -16.92 17.02 26.36
N ALA A 4 -16.60 17.27 25.08
CA ALA A 4 -17.09 16.51 23.94
C ALA A 4 -16.05 15.50 23.42
N GLY A 5 -14.83 15.45 23.97
CA GLY A 5 -13.74 14.62 23.49
C GLY A 5 -13.34 14.92 22.04
N ARG A 6 -13.43 16.20 21.63
CA ARG A 6 -13.17 16.63 20.26
C ARG A 6 -11.96 17.56 20.19
N VAL A 7 -11.17 17.37 19.14
CA VAL A 7 -10.04 18.25 18.81
C VAL A 7 -10.35 18.95 17.49
N TYR A 8 -10.19 20.26 17.47
CA TYR A 8 -10.33 21.09 16.29
C TYR A 8 -8.97 21.67 15.92
N LEU A 9 -8.53 21.43 14.70
CA LEU A 9 -7.28 21.96 14.17
C LEU A 9 -7.59 23.10 13.20
N THR A 10 -6.98 24.26 13.40
CA THR A 10 -6.97 25.31 12.38
C THR A 10 -5.98 24.94 11.28
N GLU A 11 -6.13 25.53 10.10
CA GLU A 11 -5.21 25.29 8.98
C GLU A 11 -3.77 25.62 9.34
N ASP A 12 -3.53 26.73 10.05
CA ASP A 12 -2.18 27.14 10.46
C ASP A 12 -1.53 26.15 11.43
N VAL A 13 -2.28 25.63 12.39
CA VAL A 13 -1.81 24.59 13.32
C VAL A 13 -1.49 23.31 12.56
N LEU A 14 -2.37 22.91 11.64
CA LEU A 14 -2.15 21.71 10.82
C LEU A 14 -0.90 21.86 9.94
N ARG A 15 -0.73 22.99 9.25
CA ARG A 15 0.45 23.28 8.45
C ARG A 15 1.74 23.29 9.29
N GLY A 16 1.68 23.87 10.49
CA GLY A 16 2.81 23.85 11.42
C GLY A 16 3.20 22.44 11.84
N LEU A 17 2.24 21.58 12.18
CA LEU A 17 2.50 20.19 12.56
C LEU A 17 3.06 19.35 11.40
N LEU A 18 2.62 19.60 10.18
CA LEU A 18 3.04 18.84 9.00
C LEU A 18 4.33 19.39 8.35
N ALA A 19 4.85 20.53 8.81
CA ALA A 19 6.01 21.17 8.18
C ALA A 19 7.28 20.30 8.23
N ASP A 20 7.44 19.50 9.27
CA ASP A 20 8.59 18.62 9.46
C ASP A 20 8.37 17.21 8.89
N ALA A 21 7.17 16.90 8.37
CA ALA A 21 6.89 15.58 7.78
C ALA A 21 7.76 15.35 6.53
N PRO A 22 8.54 14.26 6.47
CA PRO A 22 9.38 13.98 5.31
C PRO A 22 8.56 13.80 4.03
N ALA A 23 9.05 14.41 2.93
CA ALA A 23 8.43 14.25 1.61
C ALA A 23 8.62 12.85 1.03
N ASP A 24 9.61 12.11 1.50
CA ASP A 24 9.91 10.75 1.08
C ASP A 24 9.96 9.79 2.27
N VAL A 25 9.62 8.53 2.01
CA VAL A 25 9.70 7.44 2.99
C VAL A 25 10.67 6.38 2.48
N ARG A 26 11.48 5.86 3.41
CA ARG A 26 12.46 4.82 3.14
C ARG A 26 11.99 3.51 3.74
N PHE A 27 11.83 2.51 2.89
CA PHE A 27 11.48 1.15 3.27
C PHE A 27 12.72 0.28 3.22
N GLY A 28 13.41 0.14 4.35
CA GLY A 28 14.56 -0.74 4.48
C GLY A 28 14.17 -2.19 4.27
N GLN A 29 15.08 -2.98 3.71
CA GLN A 29 14.96 -4.43 3.60
C GLN A 29 15.96 -5.11 4.54
N ARG A 30 15.68 -6.32 4.93
CA ARG A 30 16.59 -7.11 5.76
C ARG A 30 17.83 -7.58 4.98
N THR A 31 17.78 -7.54 3.66
CA THR A 31 18.94 -7.75 2.77
C THR A 31 19.95 -6.61 2.79
N GLY A 32 19.54 -5.43 3.28
CA GLY A 32 20.36 -4.21 3.29
C GLY A 32 19.94 -3.19 2.24
N ASP A 33 19.10 -3.58 1.28
CA ASP A 33 18.57 -2.67 0.27
C ASP A 33 17.51 -1.74 0.88
N THR A 34 17.23 -0.63 0.20
CA THR A 34 16.19 0.33 0.61
C THR A 34 15.41 0.82 -0.60
N HIS A 35 14.10 0.80 -0.50
CA HIS A 35 13.22 1.48 -1.45
C HIS A 35 12.84 2.85 -0.90
N THR A 36 13.24 3.90 -1.61
CA THR A 36 12.83 5.29 -1.30
C THR A 36 11.73 5.69 -2.26
N VAL A 37 10.60 6.12 -1.71
CA VAL A 37 9.44 6.57 -2.47
C VAL A 37 8.84 7.81 -1.84
N GLY A 38 8.24 8.69 -2.62
CA GLY A 38 7.57 9.87 -2.09
C GLY A 38 7.36 10.99 -3.08
N ALA A 39 7.05 12.17 -2.56
CA ALA A 39 6.74 13.33 -3.38
C ALA A 39 7.97 13.87 -4.14
N CYS A 40 9.18 13.67 -3.62
CA CYS A 40 10.44 14.07 -4.26
C CYS A 40 11.09 12.92 -5.04
N ALA A 41 11.22 11.75 -4.41
CA ALA A 41 11.84 10.58 -5.06
C ALA A 41 10.95 9.94 -6.14
N GLY A 42 9.64 10.19 -6.09
CA GLY A 42 8.69 9.46 -6.94
C GLY A 42 8.66 7.96 -6.63
N GLY A 43 8.48 7.15 -7.66
CA GLY A 43 8.50 5.69 -7.56
C GLY A 43 7.23 5.07 -6.97
N THR A 44 7.02 3.80 -7.26
CA THR A 44 5.92 3.01 -6.72
C THR A 44 6.46 1.68 -6.21
N VAL A 45 6.16 1.35 -4.96
CA VAL A 45 6.34 0.01 -4.40
C VAL A 45 4.98 -0.66 -4.24
N ARG A 46 4.96 -1.99 -4.26
CA ARG A 46 3.73 -2.79 -4.20
C ARG A 46 3.85 -3.84 -3.11
N TRP A 47 2.75 -4.03 -2.36
CA TRP A 47 2.67 -5.01 -1.30
C TRP A 47 1.44 -5.88 -1.46
N PRO A 48 1.45 -7.11 -0.93
CA PRO A 48 0.23 -7.91 -0.83
C PRO A 48 -0.83 -7.18 -0.03
N GLY A 49 -2.08 -7.58 -0.19
CA GLY A 49 -3.12 -7.19 0.73
C GLY A 49 -3.09 -8.01 2.02
N ASN A 50 -3.67 -7.49 3.09
CA ASN A 50 -4.05 -8.33 4.20
C ASN A 50 -5.34 -9.10 3.82
N ALA A 51 -5.53 -10.29 4.38
CA ALA A 51 -6.69 -11.12 4.09
C ALA A 51 -7.08 -11.96 5.30
N LEU A 52 -8.35 -12.40 5.32
CA LEU A 52 -8.87 -13.34 6.30
C LEU A 52 -8.89 -14.77 5.76
N TYR A 53 -8.99 -14.90 4.45
CA TYR A 53 -9.17 -16.18 3.78
C TYR A 53 -8.16 -16.39 2.68
N LEU A 54 -7.85 -17.66 2.42
CA LEU A 54 -7.12 -18.12 1.25
C LEU A 54 -8.10 -18.66 0.21
N VAL A 55 -7.94 -18.28 -1.03
CA VAL A 55 -8.56 -18.96 -2.17
C VAL A 55 -7.73 -20.21 -2.45
N ASP A 56 -8.37 -21.38 -2.47
CA ASP A 56 -7.75 -22.68 -2.69
C ASP A 56 -8.58 -23.43 -3.76
N GLY A 57 -8.22 -23.24 -5.00
CA GLY A 57 -9.04 -23.65 -6.14
C GLY A 57 -10.41 -22.97 -6.15
N ALA A 58 -11.49 -23.75 -6.13
CA ALA A 58 -12.85 -23.23 -6.11
C ALA A 58 -13.40 -22.93 -4.69
N GLN A 59 -12.57 -23.05 -3.66
CA GLN A 59 -12.98 -22.89 -2.27
C GLN A 59 -12.26 -21.75 -1.57
N ARG A 60 -12.91 -21.20 -0.56
CA ARG A 60 -12.36 -20.23 0.36
C ARG A 60 -12.24 -20.85 1.75
N ARG A 61 -11.08 -20.74 2.37
CA ARG A 61 -10.84 -21.22 3.73
C ARG A 61 -9.98 -20.26 4.53
N THR A 62 -10.02 -20.35 5.84
CA THR A 62 -9.14 -19.55 6.72
C THR A 62 -7.67 -19.87 6.45
N LEU A 63 -6.82 -18.85 6.47
CA LEU A 63 -5.37 -19.03 6.34
C LEU A 63 -4.81 -19.73 7.57
N THR A 64 -3.96 -20.73 7.32
CA THR A 64 -3.12 -21.38 8.33
C THR A 64 -1.73 -20.74 8.40
N ALA A 65 -0.96 -21.07 9.43
CA ALA A 65 0.43 -20.64 9.57
C ALA A 65 1.32 -21.13 8.40
N ASP A 66 1.08 -22.35 7.90
CA ASP A 66 1.82 -22.88 6.75
C ASP A 66 1.46 -22.15 5.46
N ASP A 67 0.19 -21.84 5.23
CA ASP A 67 -0.23 -21.03 4.09
C ASP A 67 0.45 -19.66 4.12
N PHE A 68 0.49 -19.04 5.29
CA PHE A 68 1.12 -17.73 5.42
C PHE A 68 2.64 -17.80 5.20
N ALA A 69 3.29 -18.87 5.66
CA ALA A 69 4.69 -19.11 5.37
C ALA A 69 4.95 -19.35 3.86
N ARG A 70 4.04 -20.07 3.17
CA ARG A 70 4.09 -20.26 1.70
C ARG A 70 3.91 -18.93 0.97
N LEU A 71 2.90 -18.14 1.34
CA LEU A 71 2.65 -16.81 0.80
C LEU A 71 3.89 -15.91 0.97
N THR A 72 4.48 -15.90 2.16
CA THR A 72 5.66 -15.08 2.45
C THR A 72 6.88 -15.49 1.61
N ARG A 73 7.10 -16.80 1.43
CA ARG A 73 8.16 -17.31 0.53
C ARG A 73 7.90 -16.96 -0.93
N LEU A 74 6.64 -16.98 -1.38
CA LEU A 74 6.29 -16.54 -2.72
C LEU A 74 6.59 -15.05 -2.90
N VAL A 75 6.13 -14.19 -1.99
CA VAL A 75 6.44 -12.76 -1.99
C VAL A 75 7.94 -12.49 -2.06
N ASP A 76 8.75 -13.28 -1.35
CA ASP A 76 10.21 -13.13 -1.38
C ASP A 76 10.80 -13.33 -2.78
N ARG A 77 10.15 -14.10 -3.65
CA ARG A 77 10.60 -14.45 -5.01
C ARG A 77 10.05 -13.54 -6.11
N LEU A 78 9.02 -12.74 -5.82
CA LEU A 78 8.40 -11.87 -6.82
C LEU A 78 9.12 -10.53 -6.89
N ASP A 79 9.56 -10.13 -8.08
CA ASP A 79 10.41 -8.95 -8.26
C ASP A 79 9.63 -7.63 -8.10
N ASN A 80 8.35 -7.63 -8.44
CA ASN A 80 7.52 -6.43 -8.43
C ASN A 80 6.71 -6.25 -7.13
N VAL A 81 7.01 -7.05 -6.09
CA VAL A 81 6.44 -6.95 -4.74
C VAL A 81 7.57 -6.68 -3.75
N GLN A 82 7.62 -5.49 -3.14
CA GLN A 82 8.77 -5.02 -2.37
C GLN A 82 8.64 -5.16 -0.85
N GLY A 83 7.49 -5.61 -0.37
CA GLY A 83 7.28 -5.80 1.07
C GLY A 83 6.25 -6.88 1.36
N MET A 84 6.17 -7.29 2.62
CA MET A 84 5.25 -8.30 3.11
C MET A 84 4.32 -7.70 4.16
N VAL A 85 3.04 -7.97 4.04
CA VAL A 85 1.99 -7.51 4.96
C VAL A 85 1.51 -8.68 5.82
N GLY A 86 1.29 -8.42 7.10
CA GLY A 86 0.69 -9.38 8.01
C GLY A 86 -0.76 -9.69 7.63
N VAL A 87 -1.19 -10.90 7.91
CA VAL A 87 -2.57 -11.36 7.70
C VAL A 87 -3.13 -11.97 8.99
N SER A 88 -4.44 -12.19 9.03
CA SER A 88 -5.08 -12.85 10.16
C SER A 88 -4.95 -14.37 10.01
N VAL A 89 -3.96 -14.97 10.68
CA VAL A 89 -3.75 -16.42 10.69
C VAL A 89 -4.63 -17.09 11.73
N GLY A 90 -5.39 -18.10 11.30
CA GLY A 90 -6.38 -18.77 12.15
C GLY A 90 -5.79 -19.68 13.24
N ASP A 91 -4.58 -20.20 13.04
CA ASP A 91 -3.93 -21.17 13.96
C ASP A 91 -3.40 -20.55 15.24
N PHE A 92 -3.27 -19.22 15.28
CA PHE A 92 -2.69 -18.54 16.43
C PHE A 92 -3.75 -17.96 17.34
N GLU A 93 -3.53 -18.11 18.64
CA GLU A 93 -4.33 -17.45 19.67
C GLU A 93 -4.28 -15.92 19.47
N PRO A 94 -5.41 -15.20 19.62
CA PRO A 94 -5.50 -13.76 19.35
C PRO A 94 -4.45 -12.92 20.07
N THR A 95 -4.05 -13.30 21.29
CA THR A 95 -3.09 -12.56 22.13
C THR A 95 -1.65 -12.59 21.64
N VAL A 96 -1.28 -13.60 20.83
CA VAL A 96 0.09 -13.79 20.30
C VAL A 96 0.13 -13.77 18.77
N ARG A 97 -1.02 -13.66 18.11
CA ARG A 97 -1.15 -13.75 16.65
C ARG A 97 -0.26 -12.76 15.93
N ASP A 98 -0.28 -11.50 16.32
CA ASP A 98 0.44 -10.42 15.65
C ASP A 98 1.97 -10.66 15.72
N PHE A 99 2.48 -11.08 16.88
CA PHE A 99 3.88 -11.45 17.06
C PHE A 99 4.25 -12.71 16.25
N CYS A 100 3.44 -13.78 16.31
CA CYS A 100 3.70 -15.02 15.57
C CYS A 100 3.70 -14.76 14.06
N THR A 101 2.80 -13.91 13.58
CA THR A 101 2.74 -13.52 12.17
C THR A 101 3.99 -12.74 11.76
N LEU A 102 4.42 -11.75 12.55
CA LEU A 102 5.66 -11.02 12.29
C LEU A 102 6.89 -11.96 12.30
N ARG A 103 6.94 -12.93 13.21
CA ARG A 103 8.01 -13.93 13.24
C ARG A 103 8.05 -14.76 11.95
N LEU A 104 6.91 -15.22 11.44
CA LEU A 104 6.84 -15.96 10.18
C LEU A 104 7.32 -15.09 8.99
N MET A 105 6.89 -13.83 8.93
CA MET A 105 7.38 -12.91 7.92
C MET A 105 8.90 -12.79 7.99
N ALA A 106 9.45 -12.53 9.17
CA ALA A 106 10.88 -12.38 9.36
C ALA A 106 11.69 -13.67 9.06
N GLN A 107 11.10 -14.86 9.19
CA GLN A 107 11.76 -16.11 8.86
C GLN A 107 11.81 -16.41 7.36
N HIS A 108 10.87 -15.88 6.58
CA HIS A 108 10.64 -16.35 5.21
C HIS A 108 10.84 -15.29 4.13
N THR A 109 11.08 -14.01 4.48
CA THR A 109 11.43 -12.98 3.49
C THR A 109 12.50 -12.03 4.00
N GLY A 110 13.34 -11.54 3.09
CA GLY A 110 14.27 -10.45 3.33
C GLY A 110 13.69 -9.06 3.09
N LYS A 111 12.48 -8.97 2.52
CA LYS A 111 11.82 -7.73 2.15
C LYS A 111 11.29 -6.94 3.35
N HIS A 112 10.80 -5.71 3.09
CA HIS A 112 10.18 -4.87 4.11
C HIS A 112 8.96 -5.53 4.75
N LEU A 113 8.79 -5.35 6.06
CA LEU A 113 7.73 -5.99 6.84
C LEU A 113 6.71 -4.97 7.34
N ARG A 114 5.44 -5.29 7.18
CA ARG A 114 4.32 -4.48 7.69
C ARG A 114 3.39 -5.36 8.54
N PRO A 115 3.67 -5.55 9.84
CA PRO A 115 2.77 -6.33 10.70
C PRO A 115 1.40 -5.65 10.81
N VAL A 116 0.36 -6.45 10.87
CA VAL A 116 -0.98 -6.01 11.25
C VAL A 116 -1.13 -6.19 12.75
N ILE A 117 -1.52 -5.12 13.44
CA ILE A 117 -1.73 -5.13 14.88
C ILE A 117 -3.24 -5.16 15.14
N THR A 118 -3.71 -6.29 15.65
CA THR A 118 -5.13 -6.51 15.95
C THR A 118 -5.46 -6.30 17.43
N SER A 119 -4.46 -6.42 18.30
CA SER A 119 -4.60 -6.28 19.75
C SER A 119 -3.39 -5.61 20.37
N LEU A 120 -3.60 -4.84 21.42
CA LEU A 120 -2.52 -4.24 22.20
C LEU A 120 -1.80 -5.24 23.12
N SER A 121 -2.36 -6.42 23.35
CA SER A 121 -1.79 -7.42 24.26
C SER A 121 -0.43 -7.96 23.80
N GLY A 122 -0.17 -8.01 22.50
CA GLY A 122 1.08 -8.50 21.92
C GLY A 122 2.04 -7.41 21.44
N VAL A 123 1.67 -6.13 21.59
CA VAL A 123 2.44 -5.01 21.00
C VAL A 123 3.86 -4.93 21.56
N ASP A 124 4.06 -5.17 22.84
CA ASP A 124 5.39 -5.07 23.45
C ASP A 124 6.35 -6.11 22.85
N ALA A 125 5.91 -7.36 22.65
CA ALA A 125 6.69 -8.39 21.98
C ALA A 125 6.97 -8.06 20.50
N VAL A 126 6.00 -7.45 19.80
CA VAL A 126 6.19 -6.95 18.44
C VAL A 126 7.23 -5.83 18.41
N MET A 127 7.21 -4.92 19.39
CA MET A 127 8.19 -3.82 19.47
C MET A 127 9.59 -4.32 19.80
N GLU A 128 9.74 -5.28 20.73
CA GLU A 128 11.03 -5.93 21.01
C GLU A 128 11.60 -6.60 19.76
N MET A 129 10.77 -7.33 19.02
CA MET A 129 11.18 -7.94 17.76
C MET A 129 11.54 -6.89 16.70
N THR A 130 10.83 -5.77 16.65
CA THR A 130 11.14 -4.64 15.78
C THR A 130 12.54 -4.09 16.09
N ASP A 131 12.86 -3.88 17.37
CA ASP A 131 14.18 -3.39 17.78
C ASP A 131 15.29 -4.37 17.37
N VAL A 132 15.07 -5.68 17.51
CA VAL A 132 16.03 -6.71 17.05
C VAL A 132 16.23 -6.69 15.54
N LEU A 133 15.14 -6.58 14.79
CA LEU A 133 15.19 -6.59 13.32
C LEU A 133 15.77 -5.29 12.73
N ALA A 134 15.61 -4.17 13.41
CA ALA A 134 16.13 -2.86 13.00
C ALA A 134 17.58 -2.62 13.47
N ALA A 135 18.10 -3.43 14.39
CA ALA A 135 19.41 -3.23 15.00
C ALA A 135 20.54 -3.15 13.96
N GLY A 136 21.35 -2.08 14.04
CA GLY A 136 22.50 -1.84 13.16
C GLY A 136 22.12 -1.46 11.71
N ARG A 137 20.90 -1.00 11.47
CA ARG A 137 20.42 -0.58 10.17
C ARG A 137 20.10 0.91 10.15
N ASP A 138 20.45 1.58 9.07
CA ASP A 138 20.12 3.00 8.88
C ASP A 138 18.62 3.19 8.57
N ASP A 139 18.03 2.21 7.86
CA ASP A 139 16.62 2.21 7.47
C ASP A 139 15.87 1.05 8.12
N SER A 140 14.74 1.35 8.74
CA SER A 140 13.94 0.31 9.37
C SER A 140 13.37 -0.67 8.34
N PRO A 141 13.54 -1.99 8.55
CA PRO A 141 12.89 -3.00 7.74
C PRO A 141 11.42 -3.23 8.12
N ILE A 142 10.88 -2.41 9.03
CA ILE A 142 9.51 -2.53 9.52
C ILE A 142 8.84 -1.16 9.51
N SER A 143 7.58 -1.15 9.10
CA SER A 143 6.67 -0.01 9.23
C SER A 143 5.38 -0.41 9.93
N PHE A 144 4.65 0.57 10.43
CA PHE A 144 3.35 0.38 11.07
C PHE A 144 2.28 1.23 10.37
N GLY A 145 1.06 1.11 10.79
CA GLY A 145 -0.04 1.97 10.40
C GLY A 145 -1.33 1.49 11.03
N TYR A 146 -2.30 2.36 11.05
CA TYR A 146 -3.62 2.09 11.57
C TYR A 146 -4.66 2.97 10.88
N SER A 147 -5.91 2.48 10.88
CA SER A 147 -7.01 3.17 10.24
C SER A 147 -7.79 4.00 11.27
N VAL A 148 -8.19 5.20 10.87
CA VAL A 148 -9.23 5.96 11.56
C VAL A 148 -10.56 5.22 11.42
N VAL A 149 -11.43 5.34 12.39
CA VAL A 149 -12.81 4.88 12.28
C VAL A 149 -13.67 6.01 11.72
N SER A 150 -14.08 5.84 10.46
CA SER A 150 -14.95 6.82 9.79
C SER A 150 -16.34 6.85 10.42
N PRO A 151 -16.95 8.05 10.63
CA PRO A 151 -16.34 9.34 10.36
C PRO A 151 -15.52 9.88 11.54
N LEU A 152 -14.29 10.34 11.25
CA LEU A 152 -13.48 11.23 12.09
C LEU A 152 -13.22 10.75 13.54
N ARG A 153 -13.04 9.44 13.79
CA ARG A 153 -12.84 8.91 15.15
C ARG A 153 -11.56 8.09 15.25
N TRP A 154 -10.68 8.47 16.18
CA TRP A 154 -9.53 7.67 16.57
C TRP A 154 -9.87 6.81 17.78
N THR A 155 -9.64 5.49 17.67
CA THR A 155 -9.82 4.55 18.79
C THR A 155 -8.64 4.63 19.75
N ALA A 156 -8.84 4.24 21.00
CA ALA A 156 -7.76 4.13 21.98
C ALA A 156 -6.64 3.19 21.50
N THR A 157 -6.99 2.09 20.82
CA THR A 157 -6.02 1.15 20.23
C THR A 157 -5.13 1.84 19.20
N ALA A 158 -5.74 2.59 18.26
CA ALA A 158 -5.00 3.33 17.25
C ALA A 158 -4.04 4.36 17.87
N LEU A 159 -4.54 5.17 18.81
CA LEU A 159 -3.75 6.20 19.49
C LEU A 159 -2.59 5.60 20.31
N GLN A 160 -2.83 4.50 21.01
CA GLN A 160 -1.78 3.81 21.76
C GLN A 160 -0.74 3.18 20.84
N LEU A 161 -1.12 2.64 19.69
CA LEU A 161 -0.14 2.12 18.73
C LEU A 161 0.71 3.25 18.14
N ILE A 162 0.09 4.38 17.76
CA ILE A 162 0.83 5.55 17.29
C ILE A 162 1.84 6.00 18.35
N GLN A 163 1.42 6.09 19.62
CA GLN A 163 2.27 6.50 20.74
C GLN A 163 3.40 5.50 20.99
N ARG A 164 3.13 4.19 21.04
CA ARG A 164 4.14 3.16 21.34
C ARG A 164 5.19 3.00 20.22
N THR A 165 4.84 3.35 19.00
CA THR A 165 5.75 3.31 17.85
C THR A 165 6.48 4.64 17.62
N SER A 166 6.13 5.71 18.35
CA SER A 166 6.78 7.02 18.23
C SER A 166 8.18 7.05 18.89
N GLY A 167 9.03 7.98 18.44
CA GLY A 167 10.40 8.18 18.94
C GLY A 167 11.41 7.17 18.40
N ARG A 168 11.07 6.42 17.34
CA ARG A 168 11.90 5.37 16.75
C ARG A 168 12.22 5.57 15.27
N GLY A 169 11.75 6.63 14.65
CA GLY A 169 11.90 6.88 13.22
C GLY A 169 11.16 5.86 12.33
N LEU A 170 10.22 5.12 12.88
CA LEU A 170 9.51 4.07 12.14
C LEU A 170 8.46 4.68 11.21
N PRO A 171 8.45 4.32 9.93
CA PRO A 171 7.41 4.76 9.01
C PRO A 171 6.02 4.35 9.50
N PHE A 172 5.06 5.28 9.41
CA PHE A 172 3.69 5.02 9.83
C PHE A 172 2.67 5.43 8.77
N MET A 173 1.73 4.55 8.48
CA MET A 173 0.64 4.79 7.54
C MET A 173 -0.62 5.20 8.28
N PHE A 174 -1.15 6.36 7.93
CA PHE A 174 -2.40 6.87 8.48
C PHE A 174 -3.51 6.64 7.46
N ASN A 175 -4.33 5.61 7.70
CA ASN A 175 -5.32 5.15 6.75
C ASN A 175 -6.69 5.74 7.06
N ALA A 176 -7.39 6.15 6.01
CA ALA A 176 -8.80 6.51 6.05
C ALA A 176 -9.56 5.63 5.04
N GLU A 177 -10.57 4.93 5.54
CA GLU A 177 -11.36 3.97 4.77
C GLU A 177 -12.86 4.30 4.81
N PRO A 178 -13.27 5.55 4.51
CA PRO A 178 -14.69 5.86 4.50
C PRO A 178 -15.37 5.16 3.32
N LEU A 179 -16.61 4.71 3.57
CA LEU A 179 -17.48 4.08 2.57
C LEU A 179 -18.45 5.13 2.04
N ALA A 180 -18.34 5.50 0.77
CA ALA A 180 -19.26 6.41 0.13
C ALA A 180 -20.69 5.84 0.12
N GLY A 181 -21.61 6.53 0.77
CA GLY A 181 -22.98 6.07 1.00
C GLY A 181 -23.20 5.28 2.29
N GLY A 182 -22.12 4.93 3.00
CA GLY A 182 -22.16 4.22 4.29
C GLY A 182 -21.63 5.06 5.45
N THR A 183 -20.32 5.28 5.51
CA THR A 183 -19.66 6.02 6.58
C THR A 183 -19.13 7.39 6.13
N SER A 184 -19.42 7.79 4.89
CA SER A 184 -19.15 9.10 4.32
C SER A 184 -20.28 9.51 3.37
N PRO A 185 -20.31 10.78 2.90
CA PRO A 185 -21.26 11.21 1.88
C PRO A 185 -21.21 10.27 0.65
N VAL A 186 -22.37 10.08 0.01
CA VAL A 186 -22.45 9.21 -1.20
C VAL A 186 -21.70 9.80 -2.39
N THR A 187 -21.49 11.12 -2.41
CA THR A 187 -20.73 11.77 -3.49
C THR A 187 -19.25 11.52 -3.30
N LEU A 188 -18.55 11.14 -4.39
CA LEU A 188 -17.12 10.85 -4.34
C LEU A 188 -16.29 12.00 -3.81
N ALA A 189 -16.59 13.24 -4.21
CA ALA A 189 -15.92 14.44 -3.71
C ALA A 189 -16.10 14.63 -2.20
N GLY A 190 -17.31 14.40 -1.68
CA GLY A 190 -17.61 14.49 -0.24
C GLY A 190 -16.89 13.37 0.53
N SER A 191 -16.88 12.16 0.02
CA SER A 191 -16.16 11.03 0.62
C SER A 191 -14.65 11.28 0.63
N LEU A 192 -14.10 11.79 -0.46
CA LEU A 192 -12.68 12.13 -0.56
C LEU A 192 -12.29 13.27 0.40
N ALA A 193 -13.14 14.30 0.55
CA ALA A 193 -12.90 15.39 1.49
C ALA A 193 -12.86 14.89 2.95
N GLN A 194 -13.74 13.94 3.31
CA GLN A 194 -13.71 13.29 4.62
C GLN A 194 -12.46 12.45 4.80
N ALA A 195 -12.12 11.59 3.82
CA ALA A 195 -10.90 10.78 3.86
C ALA A 195 -9.64 11.64 4.02
N HIS A 196 -9.60 12.79 3.33
CA HIS A 196 -8.51 13.76 3.45
C HIS A 196 -8.39 14.31 4.88
N ALA A 197 -9.49 14.76 5.48
CA ALA A 197 -9.49 15.26 6.85
C ALA A 197 -9.09 14.19 7.87
N GLU A 198 -9.59 12.97 7.71
CA GLU A 198 -9.27 11.81 8.55
C GLU A 198 -7.77 11.49 8.49
N THR A 199 -7.19 11.40 7.29
CA THR A 199 -5.77 11.09 7.09
C THR A 199 -4.88 12.18 7.66
N LEU A 200 -5.16 13.46 7.36
CA LEU A 200 -4.38 14.58 7.89
C LEU A 200 -4.44 14.67 9.42
N SER A 201 -5.59 14.35 10.02
CA SER A 201 -5.70 14.30 11.49
C SER A 201 -4.74 13.27 12.11
N GLY A 202 -4.61 12.11 11.48
CA GLY A 202 -3.67 11.08 11.92
C GLY A 202 -2.22 11.50 11.77
N ILE A 203 -1.85 12.08 10.64
CA ILE A 203 -0.50 12.61 10.40
C ILE A 203 -0.17 13.69 11.42
N ALA A 204 -1.11 14.60 11.71
CA ALA A 204 -0.93 15.63 12.72
C ALA A 204 -0.66 15.04 14.11
N ILE A 205 -1.40 13.99 14.51
CA ILE A 205 -1.14 13.27 15.76
C ILE A 205 0.28 12.65 15.75
N GLY A 206 0.66 11.98 14.66
CA GLY A 206 1.98 11.39 14.50
C GLY A 206 3.11 12.41 14.61
N GLN A 207 2.99 13.55 13.92
CA GLN A 207 3.98 14.62 13.95
C GLN A 207 4.02 15.36 15.30
N ALA A 208 2.90 15.49 15.99
CA ALA A 208 2.86 16.06 17.34
C ALA A 208 3.59 15.18 18.36
N LEU A 209 3.58 13.86 18.19
CA LEU A 209 4.28 12.90 19.07
C LEU A 209 5.75 12.73 18.68
N GLU A 210 6.06 12.82 17.40
CA GLU A 210 7.40 12.64 16.85
C GLU A 210 7.56 13.55 15.62
N PRO A 211 8.02 14.81 15.79
CA PRO A 211 8.32 15.70 14.67
C PRO A 211 9.32 15.07 13.72
N GLY A 212 9.06 15.14 12.41
CA GLY A 212 9.89 14.51 11.38
C GLY A 212 9.67 13.00 11.22
N ARG A 213 8.66 12.41 11.84
CA ARG A 213 8.33 11.00 11.66
C ARG A 213 7.97 10.72 10.19
N PRO A 214 8.61 9.69 9.56
CA PRO A 214 8.19 9.26 8.23
C PRO A 214 6.74 8.76 8.24
N CYS A 215 5.90 9.34 7.40
CA CYS A 215 4.49 8.98 7.35
C CYS A 215 3.98 8.88 5.93
N LEU A 216 2.97 8.02 5.70
CA LEU A 216 2.27 7.90 4.43
C LEU A 216 0.84 8.41 4.58
N TYR A 217 0.46 9.26 3.65
CA TYR A 217 -0.89 9.74 3.47
C TYR A 217 -1.72 8.67 2.74
N ASN A 218 -2.75 8.16 3.37
CA ASN A 218 -3.54 7.08 2.82
C ASN A 218 -5.05 7.35 2.85
N ALA A 219 -5.49 8.33 2.08
CA ALA A 219 -6.90 8.52 1.73
C ALA A 219 -7.33 7.68 0.50
N GLY A 220 -6.39 7.03 -0.17
CA GLY A 220 -6.64 6.15 -1.30
C GLY A 220 -7.26 4.80 -0.95
N PHE A 221 -7.62 4.58 0.32
CA PHE A 221 -8.40 3.43 0.81
C PHE A 221 -9.88 3.75 0.91
N ALA A 222 -10.33 4.93 0.50
CA ALA A 222 -11.75 5.23 0.43
C ALA A 222 -12.44 4.30 -0.58
N HIS A 223 -13.59 3.75 -0.18
CA HIS A 223 -14.34 2.77 -0.97
C HIS A 223 -15.73 3.29 -1.32
N THR A 224 -16.36 2.64 -2.28
CA THR A 224 -17.79 2.81 -2.54
C THR A 224 -18.57 1.64 -1.94
N LEU A 225 -19.82 1.89 -1.61
CA LEU A 225 -20.75 0.85 -1.16
C LEU A 225 -21.66 0.47 -2.33
N ASP A 226 -21.72 -0.82 -2.65
CA ASP A 226 -22.83 -1.29 -3.48
C ASP A 226 -24.12 -1.23 -2.64
N MET A 227 -24.95 -0.25 -2.96
CA MET A 227 -26.20 0.02 -2.22
C MET A 227 -27.22 -1.12 -2.32
N LYS A 228 -27.03 -2.07 -3.26
CA LYS A 228 -27.92 -3.20 -3.45
C LYS A 228 -27.54 -4.40 -2.57
N SER A 229 -26.26 -4.71 -2.47
CA SER A 229 -25.73 -5.83 -1.71
C SER A 229 -25.13 -5.44 -0.36
N ALA A 230 -24.93 -4.12 -0.12
CA ALA A 230 -24.21 -3.57 1.02
C ALA A 230 -22.75 -4.06 1.14
N VAL A 231 -22.12 -4.39 0.00
CA VAL A 231 -20.72 -4.81 -0.07
C VAL A 231 -19.84 -3.60 -0.37
N ALA A 232 -18.71 -3.49 0.31
CA ALA A 232 -17.69 -2.51 -0.02
C ALA A 232 -16.97 -2.92 -1.31
N LEU A 233 -16.84 -2.01 -2.27
CA LEU A 233 -16.18 -2.26 -3.54
C LEU A 233 -14.74 -1.73 -3.49
N GLY A 234 -13.78 -2.56 -3.87
CA GLY A 234 -12.35 -2.23 -3.92
C GLY A 234 -11.75 -2.25 -5.33
N GLY A 235 -12.50 -2.76 -6.32
CA GLY A 235 -12.11 -2.88 -7.73
C GLY A 235 -12.93 -2.02 -8.69
N SER A 236 -13.78 -1.12 -8.20
CA SER A 236 -14.64 -0.29 -9.04
C SER A 236 -13.93 0.94 -9.60
N ALA A 237 -14.43 1.47 -10.72
CA ALA A 237 -13.90 2.68 -11.34
C ALA A 237 -13.96 3.90 -10.40
N GLU A 238 -14.99 4.00 -9.57
CA GLU A 238 -15.17 5.07 -8.59
C GLU A 238 -14.07 5.04 -7.53
N VAL A 239 -13.67 3.85 -7.06
CA VAL A 239 -12.56 3.69 -6.11
C VAL A 239 -11.25 4.12 -6.74
N PHE A 240 -11.01 3.76 -8.00
CA PHE A 240 -9.81 4.18 -8.72
C PHE A 240 -9.76 5.70 -8.93
N LEU A 241 -10.90 6.34 -9.22
CA LEU A 241 -11.00 7.79 -9.30
C LEU A 241 -10.66 8.46 -7.95
N MET A 242 -11.18 7.94 -6.83
CA MET A 242 -10.86 8.47 -5.50
C MET A 242 -9.38 8.28 -5.16
N ALA A 243 -8.81 7.13 -5.47
CA ALA A 243 -7.40 6.85 -5.22
C ALA A 243 -6.47 7.78 -6.02
N THR A 244 -6.75 8.01 -7.30
CA THR A 244 -5.97 8.94 -8.13
C THR A 244 -6.10 10.38 -7.65
N ALA A 245 -7.30 10.82 -7.28
CA ALA A 245 -7.52 12.14 -6.70
C ALA A 245 -6.84 12.30 -5.32
N SER A 246 -6.78 11.22 -4.52
CA SER A 246 -6.07 11.24 -3.23
C SER A 246 -4.56 11.46 -3.39
N ALA A 247 -3.96 10.95 -4.47
CA ALA A 247 -2.57 11.20 -4.79
C ALA A 247 -2.30 12.68 -5.11
N ASP A 248 -3.23 13.36 -5.79
CA ASP A 248 -3.16 14.81 -6.00
C ASP A 248 -3.23 15.60 -4.70
N LEU A 249 -4.09 15.18 -3.78
CA LEU A 249 -4.18 15.80 -2.45
C LEU A 249 -2.90 15.60 -1.64
N ALA A 250 -2.32 14.41 -1.65
CA ALA A 250 -1.05 14.15 -0.98
C ALA A 250 0.09 15.03 -1.51
N ARG A 251 0.20 15.18 -2.84
CA ARG A 251 1.21 16.06 -3.47
C ARG A 251 1.10 17.51 -3.05
N ARG A 252 -0.12 18.03 -2.81
CA ARG A 252 -0.32 19.42 -2.29
C ARG A 252 0.25 19.62 -0.90
N TRP A 253 0.43 18.53 -0.14
CA TRP A 253 1.05 18.53 1.19
C TRP A 253 2.49 18.02 1.16
N SER A 254 3.05 17.73 -0.02
CA SER A 254 4.38 17.14 -0.19
C SER A 254 4.53 15.83 0.61
N LEU A 255 3.49 15.04 0.69
CA LEU A 255 3.47 13.78 1.43
C LEU A 255 3.54 12.58 0.48
N PRO A 256 4.28 11.52 0.83
CA PRO A 256 4.17 10.24 0.15
C PRO A 256 2.79 9.65 0.39
N CYS A 257 2.23 8.99 -0.63
CA CYS A 257 0.86 8.48 -0.56
C CYS A 257 0.77 6.98 -0.83
N SER A 258 -0.30 6.40 -0.36
CA SER A 258 -0.65 5.01 -0.65
C SER A 258 -2.10 4.84 -1.06
N SER A 259 -2.37 3.72 -1.70
CA SER A 259 -3.70 3.33 -2.14
C SER A 259 -3.85 1.81 -2.17
N TRP A 260 -5.04 1.35 -2.48
CA TRP A 260 -5.38 -0.07 -2.52
C TRP A 260 -5.98 -0.46 -3.87
N VAL A 261 -5.54 -1.60 -4.41
CA VAL A 261 -6.11 -2.22 -5.60
C VAL A 261 -6.58 -3.62 -5.25
N SER A 262 -7.88 -3.83 -5.21
CA SER A 262 -8.49 -5.15 -5.03
C SER A 262 -9.28 -5.55 -6.27
N SER A 263 -9.97 -6.67 -6.17
CA SER A 263 -10.95 -7.13 -7.15
C SER A 263 -12.21 -7.61 -6.44
N GLU A 264 -13.35 -7.43 -7.11
CA GLU A 264 -14.62 -8.03 -6.69
C GLU A 264 -14.72 -9.49 -7.11
N GLY A 265 -13.84 -9.94 -8.03
CA GLY A 265 -13.74 -11.34 -8.43
C GLY A 265 -13.47 -12.25 -7.25
N MET A 266 -14.13 -13.40 -7.21
CA MET A 266 -13.95 -14.39 -6.15
C MET A 266 -12.89 -15.45 -6.50
N THR A 267 -12.44 -15.44 -7.75
CA THR A 267 -11.44 -16.35 -8.31
C THR A 267 -10.51 -15.59 -9.26
N GLU A 268 -9.44 -16.23 -9.70
CA GLU A 268 -8.47 -15.71 -10.66
C GLU A 268 -9.03 -15.79 -12.08
N ASP A 269 -9.88 -14.84 -12.44
CA ASP A 269 -10.58 -14.83 -13.73
C ASP A 269 -10.38 -13.54 -14.51
N ALA A 270 -11.13 -13.39 -15.61
CA ALA A 270 -11.04 -12.21 -16.47
C ALA A 270 -11.48 -10.93 -15.73
N GLN A 271 -12.42 -11.02 -14.78
CA GLN A 271 -12.83 -9.88 -13.96
C GLN A 271 -11.67 -9.42 -13.07
N ALA A 272 -11.06 -10.35 -12.33
CA ALA A 272 -9.92 -10.06 -11.47
C ALA A 272 -8.76 -9.44 -12.27
N ALA A 273 -8.41 -10.02 -13.43
CA ALA A 273 -7.36 -9.49 -14.29
C ALA A 273 -7.66 -8.08 -14.81
N ALA A 274 -8.89 -7.81 -15.22
CA ALA A 274 -9.30 -6.49 -15.73
C ALA A 274 -9.26 -5.41 -14.63
N GLU A 275 -9.83 -5.68 -13.45
CA GLU A 275 -9.88 -4.75 -12.34
C GLU A 275 -8.46 -4.47 -11.80
N LYS A 276 -7.62 -5.49 -11.64
CA LYS A 276 -6.22 -5.36 -11.23
C LYS A 276 -5.39 -4.58 -12.24
N SER A 277 -5.49 -4.90 -13.52
CA SER A 277 -4.75 -4.19 -14.57
C SER A 277 -5.12 -2.71 -14.63
N MET A 278 -6.42 -2.38 -14.56
CA MET A 278 -6.89 -1.01 -14.56
C MET A 278 -6.43 -0.26 -13.31
N GLY A 279 -6.62 -0.86 -12.12
CA GLY A 279 -6.25 -0.25 -10.85
C GLY A 279 -4.75 -0.01 -10.75
N LEU A 280 -3.90 -1.02 -10.99
CA LEU A 280 -2.45 -0.88 -10.94
C LEU A 280 -1.94 0.18 -11.93
N THR A 281 -2.50 0.22 -13.14
CA THR A 281 -2.13 1.21 -14.16
C THR A 281 -2.48 2.63 -13.68
N LEU A 282 -3.74 2.87 -13.30
CA LEU A 282 -4.21 4.21 -12.92
C LEU A 282 -3.49 4.73 -11.66
N HIS A 283 -3.31 3.89 -10.64
CA HIS A 283 -2.65 4.30 -9.40
C HIS A 283 -1.17 4.62 -9.64
N THR A 284 -0.47 3.79 -10.42
CA THR A 284 0.94 4.04 -10.73
C THR A 284 1.10 5.31 -11.59
N GLN A 285 0.24 5.51 -12.60
CA GLN A 285 0.24 6.74 -13.42
C GLN A 285 -0.10 8.00 -12.64
N ALA A 286 -0.97 7.88 -11.62
CA ALA A 286 -1.28 8.98 -10.72
C ALA A 286 -0.13 9.31 -9.75
N GLY A 287 0.94 8.52 -9.72
CA GLY A 287 2.09 8.71 -8.83
C GLY A 287 1.84 8.25 -7.40
N VAL A 288 0.98 7.25 -7.21
CA VAL A 288 0.84 6.60 -5.91
C VAL A 288 2.14 5.87 -5.55
N ASN A 289 2.69 6.16 -4.37
CA ASN A 289 4.01 5.67 -3.96
C ASN A 289 3.98 4.25 -3.37
N LEU A 290 2.87 3.84 -2.78
CA LEU A 290 2.68 2.49 -2.28
C LEU A 290 1.30 1.98 -2.67
N VAL A 291 1.25 0.93 -3.46
CA VAL A 291 0.01 0.25 -3.85
C VAL A 291 -0.10 -1.08 -3.12
N TRP A 292 -1.16 -1.22 -2.34
CA TRP A 292 -1.51 -2.46 -1.64
C TRP A 292 -2.44 -3.32 -2.48
N GLY A 293 -2.57 -4.58 -2.06
CA GLY A 293 -3.62 -5.44 -2.55
C GLY A 293 -3.17 -6.47 -3.57
N MET A 294 -1.85 -6.64 -3.80
CA MET A 294 -1.35 -7.72 -4.64
C MET A 294 -1.87 -9.07 -4.13
N GLY A 295 -2.42 -9.87 -5.01
CA GLY A 295 -3.00 -11.18 -4.71
C GLY A 295 -4.42 -11.15 -4.11
N GLN A 296 -4.98 -9.97 -3.81
CA GLN A 296 -6.30 -9.87 -3.20
C GLN A 296 -7.46 -10.02 -4.17
N LEU A 297 -8.48 -10.69 -3.69
CA LEU A 297 -9.77 -10.96 -4.32
C LEU A 297 -10.90 -10.67 -3.33
N GLU A 298 -12.16 -10.79 -3.80
CA GLU A 298 -13.36 -10.75 -2.97
C GLU A 298 -13.42 -9.50 -2.08
N SER A 299 -13.29 -8.32 -2.70
CA SER A 299 -13.33 -7.03 -1.97
C SER A 299 -12.40 -7.00 -0.75
N GLN A 300 -11.17 -7.48 -0.88
CA GLN A 300 -10.12 -7.53 0.17
C GLN A 300 -10.28 -8.67 1.20
N MET A 301 -11.28 -9.51 1.08
CA MET A 301 -11.52 -10.57 2.07
C MET A 301 -10.59 -11.77 1.89
N SER A 302 -10.21 -12.06 0.66
CA SER A 302 -9.43 -13.24 0.29
C SER A 302 -8.12 -12.88 -0.38
N ILE A 303 -7.14 -13.78 -0.30
CA ILE A 303 -5.88 -13.72 -1.05
C ILE A 303 -5.68 -15.04 -1.80
N SER A 304 -5.12 -14.96 -2.99
CA SER A 304 -4.73 -16.10 -3.82
C SER A 304 -3.25 -16.04 -4.14
N LEU A 305 -2.57 -17.18 -4.09
CA LEU A 305 -1.17 -17.29 -4.50
C LEU A 305 -1.02 -17.15 -6.01
N GLU A 306 -1.96 -17.68 -6.76
CA GLU A 306 -2.03 -17.62 -8.21
C GLU A 306 -2.28 -16.16 -8.66
N GLN A 307 -3.24 -15.48 -8.04
CA GLN A 307 -3.50 -14.07 -8.34
C GLN A 307 -2.29 -13.19 -8.00
N LEU A 308 -1.55 -13.52 -6.96
CA LEU A 308 -0.33 -12.78 -6.60
C LEU A 308 0.73 -12.85 -7.70
N VAL A 309 0.89 -14.02 -8.35
CA VAL A 309 1.79 -14.18 -9.50
C VAL A 309 1.28 -13.43 -10.73
N ILE A 310 -0.03 -13.47 -10.99
CA ILE A 310 -0.66 -12.71 -12.07
C ILE A 310 -0.46 -11.19 -11.85
N ASP A 311 -0.66 -10.73 -10.63
CA ASP A 311 -0.49 -9.32 -10.28
C ASP A 311 0.97 -8.86 -10.41
N ASP A 312 1.95 -9.72 -10.10
CA ASP A 312 3.37 -9.43 -10.32
C ASP A 312 3.68 -9.19 -11.81
N GLU A 313 3.14 -10.03 -12.70
CA GLU A 313 3.28 -9.88 -14.14
C GLU A 313 2.58 -8.61 -14.66
N ILE A 314 1.37 -8.31 -14.16
CA ILE A 314 0.67 -7.05 -14.47
C ILE A 314 1.52 -5.85 -14.04
N ALA A 315 2.11 -5.92 -12.84
CA ALA A 315 2.98 -4.86 -12.32
C ALA A 315 4.20 -4.63 -13.19
N ALA A 316 4.84 -5.70 -13.70
CA ALA A 316 5.95 -5.60 -14.66
C ALA A 316 5.56 -4.86 -15.94
N GLN A 317 4.37 -5.16 -16.47
CA GLN A 317 3.84 -4.46 -17.65
C GLN A 317 3.55 -3.00 -17.36
N VAL A 318 2.96 -2.68 -16.21
CA VAL A 318 2.70 -1.30 -15.78
C VAL A 318 4.01 -0.53 -15.64
N ASP A 319 5.05 -1.12 -15.06
CA ASP A 319 6.37 -0.49 -14.95
C ASP A 319 7.01 -0.28 -16.33
N ARG A 320 6.78 -1.18 -17.28
CA ARG A 320 7.21 -0.99 -18.67
C ARG A 320 6.49 0.20 -19.32
N LEU A 321 5.18 0.36 -19.07
CA LEU A 321 4.41 1.51 -19.55
C LEU A 321 4.93 2.83 -18.95
N GLN A 322 5.27 2.85 -17.67
CA GLN A 322 5.80 4.04 -16.99
C GLN A 322 7.15 4.51 -17.53
N ARG A 323 8.00 3.58 -17.98
CA ARG A 323 9.28 3.95 -18.61
C ARG A 323 9.12 4.69 -19.92
N GLY A 324 7.95 4.58 -20.57
CA GLY A 324 7.67 5.26 -21.84
C GLY A 324 8.56 4.79 -23.01
N ILE A 325 8.77 5.69 -23.93
CA ILE A 325 9.62 5.49 -25.12
C ILE A 325 10.80 6.46 -25.00
N THR A 326 12.02 5.93 -25.03
CA THR A 326 13.22 6.76 -25.08
C THR A 326 13.35 7.39 -26.46
N VAL A 327 13.55 8.70 -26.53
CA VAL A 327 13.71 9.45 -27.75
C VAL A 327 15.03 10.20 -27.73
N ASP A 328 16.03 9.64 -28.37
CA ASP A 328 17.35 10.23 -28.60
C ASP A 328 17.86 9.79 -29.99
N ASP A 329 19.05 10.26 -30.37
CA ASP A 329 19.61 9.97 -31.71
C ASP A 329 19.87 8.47 -31.95
N GLU A 330 20.23 7.73 -30.91
CA GLU A 330 20.46 6.28 -30.96
C GLU A 330 19.13 5.52 -31.16
N HIS A 331 18.13 5.81 -30.27
CA HIS A 331 16.83 5.13 -30.33
C HIS A 331 15.97 5.53 -31.54
N LEU A 332 16.25 6.71 -32.14
CA LEU A 332 15.62 7.08 -33.42
C LEU A 332 16.15 6.28 -34.61
N ALA A 333 17.29 5.58 -34.44
CA ALA A 333 17.87 4.73 -35.49
C ALA A 333 17.93 5.41 -36.87
N ARG A 334 18.27 6.71 -36.91
CA ARG A 334 18.19 7.55 -38.11
C ARG A 334 18.98 6.97 -39.29
N GLN A 335 20.15 6.36 -39.05
CA GLN A 335 20.96 5.75 -40.08
C GLN A 335 20.25 4.58 -40.75
N VAL A 336 19.54 3.76 -39.98
CA VAL A 336 18.73 2.64 -40.47
C VAL A 336 17.53 3.17 -41.24
N LEU A 337 16.83 4.19 -40.74
CA LEU A 337 15.65 4.75 -41.39
C LEU A 337 15.97 5.45 -42.71
N LEU A 338 17.15 6.08 -42.82
CA LEU A 338 17.56 6.83 -44.02
C LEU A 338 18.37 5.98 -45.03
N ALA A 339 18.74 4.75 -44.67
CA ALA A 339 19.37 3.83 -45.63
C ALA A 339 18.46 3.49 -46.81
N ASP A 340 19.05 3.20 -47.96
CA ASP A 340 18.29 2.79 -49.15
C ASP A 340 17.44 1.54 -48.80
N PRO A 341 16.12 1.54 -49.04
CA PRO A 341 15.28 0.38 -48.75
C PRO A 341 15.71 -0.90 -49.47
N ALA A 342 16.35 -0.78 -50.63
CA ALA A 342 16.88 -1.94 -51.37
C ALA A 342 18.13 -2.55 -50.72
N GLU A 343 18.94 -1.72 -50.03
CA GLU A 343 20.15 -2.14 -49.30
C GLU A 343 19.83 -2.57 -47.86
N ARG A 344 18.85 -1.90 -47.25
CA ARG A 344 18.46 -2.14 -45.87
C ARG A 344 17.87 -3.56 -45.65
N GLY A 345 17.07 -4.02 -46.61
CA GLY A 345 16.42 -5.35 -46.53
C GLY A 345 15.44 -5.49 -45.38
N ASP A 346 15.33 -6.71 -44.86
CA ASP A 346 14.57 -7.03 -43.65
C ASP A 346 15.34 -6.66 -42.40
N LEU A 347 14.69 -5.94 -41.49
CA LEU A 347 15.32 -5.49 -40.23
C LEU A 347 15.50 -6.58 -39.19
N LEU A 348 14.89 -7.78 -39.38
CA LEU A 348 15.02 -8.88 -38.42
C LEU A 348 16.44 -9.38 -38.22
N ALA A 349 17.30 -9.26 -39.22
CA ALA A 349 18.71 -9.65 -39.18
C ALA A 349 19.66 -8.43 -39.18
N HIS A 350 19.13 -7.24 -38.99
CA HIS A 350 19.95 -6.03 -38.97
C HIS A 350 20.71 -5.89 -37.65
N GLU A 351 21.96 -5.39 -37.70
CA GLU A 351 22.81 -5.21 -36.50
C GLU A 351 22.17 -4.31 -35.44
N HIS A 352 21.22 -3.44 -35.82
CA HIS A 352 20.48 -2.59 -34.91
C HIS A 352 19.38 -3.37 -34.11
N THR A 353 18.93 -4.51 -34.60
CA THR A 353 17.95 -5.37 -33.92
C THR A 353 18.62 -6.36 -32.97
#